data_699b86d673732033d6d06e59f00fc81d
#
_entry.id   699b86d673732033d6d06e59f00fc81d
#
_cell.length_a   1.000
_cell.length_b   1.000
_cell.length_c   1.000
_cell.angle_alpha   90.00
_cell.angle_beta   90.00
_cell.angle_gamma   90.00
#
_symmetry.space_group_name_H-M   'P 1'
#
loop_
_entity.id
_entity.type
_entity.pdbx_description
1 polymer ?
#
loop_
_entity_poly.entity_id
_entity_poly.type
_entity_poly.pdbx_seq_one_letter_code
_entity_poly.pdbx_strand_id
1 'polypeptide(L)'
;AGTVAFLVGVGEIRRHELIVRQYLMRDYDEEAFVLHHVQAHLSSCQLLITYNGKSFDMPLLASRFVMHRIRLPELPHADLLHAARRVWKLRLGRCSLSALEDKIYHEPRVDDLPGAEVPQRYFDYLKSHDMSLLEDILRHNAQDIATLARLTYTLSGLHDNPLSAEHTQDIFSLGRVCERGGQLERARVCYRAADNGVMSALCRERLADTLRREHSDAEAAAIYEKMIAARQGGAQPYIALAKLLEHR
;
A
#
# COMPACT_ATOMS: atom_id res chain seq x y z
N ALA A 1 -13.53 -22.71 17.85
CA ALA A 1 -13.89 -22.79 16.45
C ALA A 1 -12.81 -22.04 15.68
N GLY A 2 -12.04 -22.75 14.86
CA GLY A 2 -10.96 -22.14 14.09
C GLY A 2 -11.52 -21.32 12.92
N THR A 3 -10.89 -20.17 12.62
CA THR A 3 -11.18 -19.42 11.41
C THR A 3 -10.68 -20.20 10.20
N VAL A 4 -11.50 -20.37 9.17
CA VAL A 4 -11.16 -21.05 7.92
C VAL A 4 -11.06 -20.07 6.77
N ALA A 5 -10.17 -20.33 5.83
CA ALA A 5 -10.07 -19.59 4.58
C ALA A 5 -10.93 -20.28 3.52
N PHE A 6 -12.24 -20.04 3.54
CA PHE A 6 -13.17 -20.72 2.63
C PHE A 6 -13.08 -20.21 1.18
N LEU A 7 -12.53 -19.03 0.97
CA LEU A 7 -12.28 -18.45 -0.35
C LEU A 7 -10.87 -17.85 -0.39
N VAL A 8 -10.06 -18.31 -1.33
CA VAL A 8 -8.74 -17.75 -1.63
C VAL A 8 -8.72 -17.29 -3.07
N GLY A 9 -8.61 -15.97 -3.26
CA GLY A 9 -8.46 -15.39 -4.59
C GLY A 9 -6.99 -15.11 -4.90
N VAL A 10 -6.56 -15.44 -6.10
CA VAL A 10 -5.21 -15.16 -6.61
C VAL A 10 -5.29 -14.53 -7.99
N GLY A 11 -4.64 -13.38 -8.15
CA GLY A 11 -4.47 -12.70 -9.42
C GLY A 11 -3.08 -12.95 -10.01
N GLU A 12 -3.00 -13.25 -11.28
CA GLU A 12 -1.76 -13.45 -12.01
C GLU A 12 -1.76 -12.61 -13.29
N ILE A 13 -0.69 -11.85 -13.52
CA ILE A 13 -0.54 -11.09 -14.77
C ILE A 13 0.23 -11.94 -15.77
N ARG A 14 -0.44 -12.32 -16.87
CA ARG A 14 0.17 -13.05 -17.97
C ARG A 14 -0.09 -12.32 -19.29
N ARG A 15 0.95 -12.05 -20.07
CA ARG A 15 0.85 -11.41 -21.39
C ARG A 15 -0.04 -10.14 -21.40
N HIS A 16 0.09 -9.31 -20.37
CA HIS A 16 -0.69 -8.06 -20.16
C HIS A 16 -2.16 -8.26 -19.76
N GLU A 17 -2.58 -9.48 -19.46
CA GLU A 17 -3.92 -9.78 -18.95
C GLU A 17 -3.85 -10.15 -17.47
N LEU A 18 -4.83 -9.69 -16.70
CA LEU A 18 -5.04 -10.15 -15.34
C LEU A 18 -5.95 -11.36 -15.34
N ILE A 19 -5.43 -12.49 -14.91
CA ILE A 19 -6.19 -13.72 -14.70
C ILE A 19 -6.49 -13.85 -13.21
N VAL A 20 -7.75 -13.81 -12.83
CA VAL A 20 -8.20 -14.05 -11.45
C VAL A 20 -8.68 -15.49 -11.32
N ARG A 21 -8.14 -16.21 -10.34
CA ARG A 21 -8.59 -17.53 -9.93
C ARG A 21 -9.06 -17.48 -8.50
N GLN A 22 -10.21 -18.10 -8.28
CA GLN A 22 -10.82 -18.19 -6.95
C GLN A 22 -10.93 -19.66 -6.55
N TYR A 23 -10.38 -19.99 -5.40
CA TYR A 23 -10.39 -21.31 -4.81
C TYR A 23 -11.41 -21.31 -3.67
N LEU A 24 -12.61 -21.82 -3.97
CA LEU A 24 -13.73 -21.89 -3.03
C LEU A 24 -13.78 -23.26 -2.37
N MET A 25 -13.84 -23.27 -1.05
CA MET A 25 -14.13 -24.44 -0.25
C MET A 25 -15.66 -24.57 -0.12
N ARG A 26 -16.24 -25.58 -0.77
CA ARG A 26 -17.69 -25.80 -0.79
C ARG A 26 -18.19 -26.55 0.44
N ASP A 27 -17.32 -27.34 1.06
CA ASP A 27 -17.52 -27.96 2.36
C ASP A 27 -16.18 -28.13 3.07
N TYR A 28 -16.21 -28.37 4.37
CA TYR A 28 -15.01 -28.45 5.21
C TYR A 28 -14.04 -29.57 4.82
N ASP A 29 -14.52 -30.67 4.26
CA ASP A 29 -13.70 -31.79 3.79
C ASP A 29 -12.86 -31.45 2.56
N GLU A 30 -13.23 -30.39 1.81
CA GLU A 30 -12.49 -29.90 0.65
C GLU A 30 -11.27 -29.02 1.00
N GLU A 31 -11.08 -28.65 2.27
CA GLU A 31 -10.04 -27.69 2.64
C GLU A 31 -8.64 -28.11 2.18
N ALA A 32 -8.27 -29.36 2.41
CA ALA A 32 -6.97 -29.88 2.00
C ALA A 32 -6.78 -29.79 0.46
N PHE A 33 -7.83 -30.08 -0.29
CA PHE A 33 -7.83 -29.99 -1.75
C PHE A 33 -7.62 -28.55 -2.23
N VAL A 34 -8.36 -27.60 -1.65
CA VAL A 34 -8.21 -26.17 -1.94
C VAL A 34 -6.80 -25.68 -1.64
N LEU A 35 -6.25 -26.05 -0.47
CA LEU A 35 -4.91 -25.66 -0.06
C LEU A 35 -3.83 -26.23 -0.99
N HIS A 36 -3.97 -27.46 -1.49
CA HIS A 36 -3.04 -28.03 -2.48
C HIS A 36 -3.05 -27.26 -3.80
N HIS A 37 -4.22 -26.80 -4.26
CA HIS A 37 -4.33 -25.99 -5.48
C HIS A 37 -3.72 -24.60 -5.28
N VAL A 38 -3.97 -23.98 -4.13
CA VAL A 38 -3.33 -22.70 -3.77
C VAL A 38 -1.80 -22.87 -3.69
N GLN A 39 -1.31 -23.96 -3.06
CA GLN A 39 0.12 -24.27 -3.01
C GLN A 39 0.73 -24.37 -4.41
N ALA A 40 0.13 -25.17 -5.28
CA ALA A 40 0.61 -25.38 -6.64
C ALA A 40 0.68 -24.04 -7.42
N HIS A 41 -0.34 -23.18 -7.25
CA HIS A 41 -0.36 -21.86 -7.87
C HIS A 41 0.76 -20.97 -7.31
N LEU A 42 0.87 -20.84 -6.00
CA LEU A 42 1.91 -20.02 -5.36
C LEU A 42 3.32 -20.51 -5.70
N SER A 43 3.52 -21.83 -5.84
CA SER A 43 4.81 -22.40 -6.22
C SER A 43 5.28 -22.00 -7.62
N SER A 44 4.37 -21.55 -8.49
CA SER A 44 4.71 -21.03 -9.83
C SER A 44 5.01 -19.53 -9.84
N CYS A 45 4.81 -18.83 -8.73
CA CYS A 45 4.99 -17.39 -8.62
C CYS A 45 6.40 -17.02 -8.17
N GLN A 46 6.87 -15.83 -8.55
CA GLN A 46 8.18 -15.29 -8.15
C GLN A 46 8.07 -14.27 -6.99
N LEU A 47 6.92 -13.64 -6.85
CA LEU A 47 6.63 -12.60 -5.87
C LEU A 47 5.17 -12.68 -5.46
N LEU A 48 4.90 -12.62 -4.17
CA LEU A 48 3.56 -12.47 -3.63
C LEU A 48 3.30 -10.99 -3.33
N ILE A 49 2.19 -10.47 -3.85
CA ILE A 49 1.72 -9.12 -3.57
C ILE A 49 0.39 -9.21 -2.84
N THR A 50 0.26 -8.48 -1.73
CA THR A 50 -0.97 -8.44 -0.94
C THR A 50 -1.31 -7.02 -0.53
N TYR A 51 -2.49 -6.84 0.05
CA TYR A 51 -2.89 -5.62 0.73
C TYR A 51 -3.28 -5.93 2.18
N ASN A 52 -2.40 -5.58 3.13
CA ASN A 52 -2.51 -5.93 4.55
C ASN A 52 -2.42 -7.45 4.83
N GLY A 53 -2.02 -8.22 3.83
CA GLY A 53 -1.98 -9.69 3.90
C GLY A 53 -0.92 -10.22 4.84
N LYS A 54 0.18 -9.49 5.06
CA LYS A 54 1.21 -9.89 6.05
C LYS A 54 0.64 -10.01 7.46
N SER A 55 -0.35 -9.19 7.81
CA SER A 55 -0.94 -9.15 9.15
C SER A 55 -2.20 -10.01 9.30
N PHE A 56 -2.88 -10.34 8.19
CA PHE A 56 -4.19 -11.03 8.22
C PHE A 56 -4.22 -12.31 7.40
N ASP A 57 -4.13 -12.20 6.07
CA ASP A 57 -4.37 -13.34 5.18
C ASP A 57 -3.29 -14.40 5.31
N MET A 58 -2.02 -14.00 5.36
CA MET A 58 -0.92 -14.95 5.40
C MET A 58 -0.78 -15.72 6.71
N PRO A 59 -0.94 -15.11 7.90
CA PRO A 59 -0.98 -15.85 9.15
C PRO A 59 -2.14 -16.86 9.20
N LEU A 60 -3.32 -16.48 8.71
CA LEU A 60 -4.46 -17.39 8.61
C LEU A 60 -4.12 -18.56 7.67
N LEU A 61 -3.70 -18.25 6.45
CA LEU A 61 -3.38 -19.26 5.45
C LEU A 61 -2.26 -20.19 5.93
N ALA A 62 -1.18 -19.65 6.51
CA ALA A 62 -0.08 -20.43 7.06
C ALA A 62 -0.55 -21.40 8.15
N SER A 63 -1.45 -20.98 9.05
CA SER A 63 -2.00 -21.86 10.08
C SER A 63 -2.78 -23.03 9.47
N ARG A 64 -3.56 -22.78 8.41
CA ARG A 64 -4.33 -23.83 7.71
C ARG A 64 -3.40 -24.81 6.98
N PHE A 65 -2.36 -24.31 6.31
CA PHE A 65 -1.33 -25.14 5.69
C PHE A 65 -0.66 -26.08 6.70
N VAL A 66 -0.29 -25.55 7.88
CA VAL A 66 0.32 -26.37 8.96
C VAL A 66 -0.65 -27.44 9.46
N MET A 67 -1.94 -27.11 9.67
CA MET A 67 -2.95 -28.07 10.15
C MET A 67 -3.14 -29.24 9.18
N HIS A 68 -3.05 -29.00 7.89
CA HIS A 68 -3.13 -30.03 6.85
C HIS A 68 -1.79 -30.67 6.48
N ARG A 69 -0.68 -30.30 7.16
CA ARG A 69 0.68 -30.79 6.88
C ARG A 69 1.13 -30.50 5.44
N ILE A 70 0.64 -29.42 4.86
CA ILE A 70 1.02 -28.93 3.54
C ILE A 70 2.06 -27.83 3.73
N ARG A 71 3.14 -27.84 2.93
CA ARG A 71 4.18 -26.80 3.01
C ARG A 71 3.71 -25.55 2.26
N LEU A 72 3.63 -24.42 2.95
CA LEU A 72 3.42 -23.13 2.29
C LEU A 72 4.69 -22.73 1.53
N PRO A 73 4.61 -22.38 0.24
CA PRO A 73 5.77 -21.89 -0.52
C PRO A 73 6.35 -20.60 0.08
N GLU A 74 7.67 -20.53 0.14
CA GLU A 74 8.38 -19.33 0.56
C GLU A 74 8.58 -18.42 -0.65
N LEU A 75 7.96 -17.24 -0.62
CA LEU A 75 8.04 -16.25 -1.69
C LEU A 75 8.47 -14.89 -1.13
N PRO A 76 9.24 -14.11 -1.89
CA PRO A 76 9.35 -12.68 -1.63
C PRO A 76 7.94 -12.09 -1.52
N HIS A 77 7.71 -11.24 -0.51
CA HIS A 77 6.36 -10.77 -0.21
C HIS A 77 6.31 -9.26 -0.06
N ALA A 78 5.60 -8.58 -0.95
CA ALA A 78 5.32 -7.16 -0.92
C ALA A 78 3.89 -6.90 -0.42
N ASP A 79 3.76 -6.19 0.71
CA ASP A 79 2.45 -5.73 1.22
C ASP A 79 2.25 -4.26 0.85
N LEU A 80 1.34 -4.00 -0.07
CA LEU A 80 1.14 -2.67 -0.64
C LEU A 80 0.44 -1.68 0.30
N LEU A 81 -0.16 -2.14 1.42
CA LEU A 81 -0.73 -1.22 2.41
C LEU A 81 0.32 -0.24 2.92
N HIS A 82 1.55 -0.71 3.16
CA HIS A 82 2.61 0.14 3.65
C HIS A 82 3.09 1.15 2.60
N ALA A 83 3.17 0.73 1.33
CA ALA A 83 3.51 1.60 0.21
C ALA A 83 2.41 2.67 0.00
N ALA A 84 1.15 2.25 -0.06
CA ALA A 84 0.00 3.14 -0.18
C ALA A 84 -0.07 4.19 0.94
N ARG A 85 0.15 3.76 2.20
CA ARG A 85 0.20 4.68 3.34
C ARG A 85 1.35 5.69 3.25
N ARG A 86 2.50 5.30 2.72
CA ARG A 86 3.63 6.22 2.54
C ARG A 86 3.33 7.32 1.54
N VAL A 87 2.56 7.03 0.50
CA VAL A 87 2.21 7.99 -0.54
C VAL A 87 0.98 8.83 -0.12
N TRP A 88 -0.11 8.18 0.27
CA TRP A 88 -1.42 8.84 0.34
C TRP A 88 -1.94 9.15 1.74
N LYS A 89 -1.34 8.59 2.81
CA LYS A 89 -1.88 8.78 4.17
C LYS A 89 -1.92 10.25 4.59
N LEU A 90 -0.96 11.07 4.14
CA LEU A 90 -0.92 12.51 4.45
C LEU A 90 -2.16 13.22 3.91
N ARG A 91 -2.60 12.89 2.70
CA ARG A 91 -3.75 13.50 2.04
C ARG A 91 -5.08 12.86 2.42
N LEU A 92 -5.13 11.52 2.45
CA LEU A 92 -6.39 10.78 2.59
C LEU A 92 -6.73 10.41 4.03
N GLY A 93 -5.77 10.38 4.93
CA GLY A 93 -5.95 9.88 6.30
C GLY A 93 -6.13 8.36 6.39
N ARG A 94 -7.03 7.80 5.60
CA ARG A 94 -7.28 6.34 5.48
C ARG A 94 -6.74 5.81 4.16
N CYS A 95 -6.24 4.57 4.19
CA CYS A 95 -5.76 3.85 3.03
C CYS A 95 -6.31 2.42 3.07
N SER A 96 -7.64 2.24 3.19
CA SER A 96 -8.29 0.96 2.86
C SER A 96 -8.38 0.82 1.35
N LEU A 97 -8.55 -0.41 0.84
CA LEU A 97 -8.68 -0.63 -0.60
C LEU A 97 -9.85 0.17 -1.17
N SER A 98 -11.01 0.13 -0.50
CA SER A 98 -12.19 0.90 -0.87
C SER A 98 -11.97 2.43 -0.84
N ALA A 99 -11.16 2.94 0.11
CA ALA A 99 -10.83 4.36 0.13
C ALA A 99 -9.92 4.76 -1.04
N LEU A 100 -9.04 3.88 -1.49
CA LEU A 100 -8.21 4.11 -2.68
C LEU A 100 -9.03 4.04 -3.96
N GLU A 101 -9.96 3.10 -4.06
CA GLU A 101 -10.90 3.02 -5.19
C GLU A 101 -11.69 4.31 -5.33
N ASP A 102 -12.28 4.81 -4.24
CA ASP A 102 -13.04 6.06 -4.25
C ASP A 102 -12.16 7.29 -4.55
N LYS A 103 -11.03 7.45 -3.85
CA LYS A 103 -10.26 8.71 -3.84
C LYS A 103 -9.13 8.79 -4.86
N ILE A 104 -8.60 7.64 -5.33
CA ILE A 104 -7.52 7.59 -6.32
C ILE A 104 -8.05 7.20 -7.69
N TYR A 105 -9.01 6.27 -7.73
CA TYR A 105 -9.53 5.77 -9.00
C TYR A 105 -10.89 6.37 -9.37
N HIS A 106 -11.53 7.10 -8.46
CA HIS A 106 -12.87 7.68 -8.63
C HIS A 106 -13.94 6.62 -8.96
N GLU A 107 -13.75 5.41 -8.42
CA GLU A 107 -14.62 4.25 -8.61
C GLU A 107 -15.14 3.79 -7.24
N PRO A 108 -16.08 4.51 -6.60
CA PRO A 108 -16.62 4.10 -5.32
C PRO A 108 -17.38 2.78 -5.47
N ARG A 109 -17.25 1.90 -4.47
CA ARG A 109 -18.01 0.65 -4.44
C ARG A 109 -19.49 0.93 -4.26
N VAL A 110 -20.31 0.29 -5.06
CA VAL A 110 -21.77 0.30 -4.94
C VAL A 110 -22.19 -1.04 -4.35
N ASP A 111 -23.08 -1.03 -3.36
CA ASP A 111 -23.61 -2.24 -2.69
C ASP A 111 -22.50 -3.15 -2.13
N ASP A 112 -21.51 -2.56 -1.47
CA ASP A 112 -20.40 -3.31 -0.87
C ASP A 112 -20.89 -4.16 0.30
N LEU A 113 -20.58 -5.46 0.27
CA LEU A 113 -20.96 -6.39 1.32
C LEU A 113 -20.19 -6.08 2.61
N PRO A 114 -20.88 -5.81 3.73
CA PRO A 114 -20.17 -5.64 5.00
C PRO A 114 -19.40 -6.92 5.36
N GLY A 115 -18.09 -6.78 5.62
CA GLY A 115 -17.24 -7.94 5.95
C GLY A 115 -17.74 -8.76 7.15
N ALA A 116 -18.52 -8.15 8.05
CA ALA A 116 -19.14 -8.84 9.18
C ALA A 116 -20.24 -9.85 8.75
N GLU A 117 -20.84 -9.68 7.57
CA GLU A 117 -21.89 -10.57 7.05
C GLU A 117 -21.32 -11.78 6.31
N VAL A 118 -20.08 -11.71 5.85
CA VAL A 118 -19.42 -12.76 5.06
C VAL A 118 -19.43 -14.13 5.73
N PRO A 119 -19.10 -14.26 7.04
CA PRO A 119 -19.14 -15.57 7.71
C PRO A 119 -20.55 -16.16 7.76
N GLN A 120 -21.57 -15.33 8.03
CA GLN A 120 -22.95 -15.80 8.11
C GLN A 120 -23.44 -16.31 6.77
N ARG A 121 -23.17 -15.59 5.67
CA ARG A 121 -23.55 -16.03 4.32
C ARG A 121 -22.89 -17.35 3.93
N TYR A 122 -21.63 -17.54 4.32
CA TYR A 122 -20.95 -18.82 4.09
C TYR A 122 -21.57 -19.96 4.90
N PHE A 123 -21.93 -19.75 6.17
CA PHE A 123 -22.63 -20.76 6.97
C PHE A 123 -24.03 -21.08 6.44
N ASP A 124 -24.74 -20.11 5.90
CA ASP A 124 -26.04 -20.34 5.29
C ASP A 124 -25.92 -21.10 3.96
N TYR A 125 -24.85 -20.78 3.19
CA TYR A 125 -24.48 -21.58 2.01
C TYR A 125 -24.18 -23.06 2.38
N LEU A 126 -23.40 -23.34 3.42
CA LEU A 126 -23.11 -24.72 3.83
C LEU A 126 -24.36 -25.52 4.18
N LYS A 127 -25.45 -24.89 4.64
CA LYS A 127 -26.72 -25.54 4.96
C LYS A 127 -27.62 -25.75 3.75
N SER A 128 -27.63 -24.76 2.85
CA SER A 128 -28.58 -24.73 1.73
C SER A 128 -27.98 -25.21 0.41
N HIS A 129 -26.67 -25.14 0.27
CA HIS A 129 -25.91 -25.27 -0.99
C HIS A 129 -26.33 -24.27 -2.06
N ASP A 130 -26.95 -23.14 -1.67
CA ASP A 130 -27.35 -22.09 -2.58
C ASP A 130 -26.18 -21.17 -2.91
N MET A 131 -25.61 -21.32 -4.11
CA MET A 131 -24.47 -20.51 -4.59
C MET A 131 -24.78 -19.03 -4.68
N SER A 132 -26.03 -18.63 -4.81
CA SER A 132 -26.41 -17.21 -4.87
C SER A 132 -25.99 -16.42 -3.65
N LEU A 133 -25.90 -17.07 -2.48
CA LEU A 133 -25.42 -16.47 -1.24
C LEU A 133 -23.94 -16.06 -1.30
N LEU A 134 -23.16 -16.65 -2.20
CA LEU A 134 -21.72 -16.39 -2.33
C LEU A 134 -21.38 -15.45 -3.50
N GLU A 135 -22.31 -15.12 -4.37
CA GLU A 135 -22.03 -14.33 -5.58
C GLU A 135 -21.41 -12.98 -5.27
N ASP A 136 -21.96 -12.26 -4.28
CA ASP A 136 -21.41 -10.97 -3.86
C ASP A 136 -20.00 -11.12 -3.27
N ILE A 137 -19.76 -12.18 -2.51
CA ILE A 137 -18.44 -12.47 -1.92
C ILE A 137 -17.41 -12.75 -3.01
N LEU A 138 -17.78 -13.56 -4.00
CA LEU A 138 -16.91 -13.87 -5.14
C LEU A 138 -16.61 -12.62 -5.95
N ARG A 139 -17.63 -11.80 -6.23
CA ARG A 139 -17.46 -10.54 -6.95
C ARG A 139 -16.55 -9.57 -6.20
N HIS A 140 -16.79 -9.39 -4.90
CA HIS A 140 -15.97 -8.53 -4.04
C HIS A 140 -14.50 -8.98 -4.01
N ASN A 141 -14.25 -10.28 -3.81
CA ASN A 141 -12.90 -10.82 -3.83
C ASN A 141 -12.20 -10.63 -5.19
N ALA A 142 -12.90 -10.82 -6.30
CA ALA A 142 -12.36 -10.58 -7.64
C ALA A 142 -12.02 -9.10 -7.87
N GLN A 143 -12.86 -8.19 -7.37
CA GLN A 143 -12.63 -6.75 -7.44
C GLN A 143 -11.41 -6.34 -6.60
N ASP A 144 -11.26 -6.87 -5.38
CA ASP A 144 -10.08 -6.63 -4.54
C ASP A 144 -8.78 -7.00 -5.25
N ILE A 145 -8.77 -8.14 -5.95
CA ILE A 145 -7.61 -8.60 -6.70
C ILE A 145 -7.33 -7.68 -7.90
N ALA A 146 -8.36 -7.26 -8.62
CA ALA A 146 -8.21 -6.34 -9.73
C ALA A 146 -7.67 -4.97 -9.26
N THR A 147 -8.20 -4.46 -8.17
CA THR A 147 -7.72 -3.22 -7.55
C THR A 147 -6.27 -3.36 -7.08
N LEU A 148 -5.88 -4.50 -6.49
CA LEU A 148 -4.51 -4.77 -6.07
C LEU A 148 -3.53 -4.78 -7.25
N ALA A 149 -3.91 -5.37 -8.38
CA ALA A 149 -3.11 -5.35 -9.61
C ALA A 149 -2.95 -3.92 -10.15
N ARG A 150 -4.03 -3.14 -10.21
CA ARG A 150 -4.00 -1.73 -10.61
C ARG A 150 -3.15 -0.89 -9.68
N LEU A 151 -3.27 -1.12 -8.36
CA LEU A 151 -2.49 -0.43 -7.33
C LEU A 151 -0.99 -0.71 -7.46
N THR A 152 -0.61 -1.94 -7.78
CA THR A 152 0.77 -2.31 -8.05
C THR A 152 1.35 -1.49 -9.20
N TYR A 153 0.62 -1.39 -10.30
CA TYR A 153 1.02 -0.59 -11.46
C TYR A 153 1.12 0.90 -11.12
N THR A 154 0.11 1.45 -10.43
CA THR A 154 0.08 2.87 -10.03
C THR A 154 1.26 3.22 -9.12
N LEU A 155 1.52 2.42 -8.10
CA LEU A 155 2.64 2.66 -7.17
C LEU A 155 4.01 2.54 -7.87
N SER A 156 4.15 1.60 -8.80
CA SER A 156 5.36 1.48 -9.63
C SER A 156 5.57 2.73 -10.48
N GLY A 157 4.54 3.17 -11.20
CA GLY A 157 4.61 4.40 -12.02
C GLY A 157 4.95 5.65 -11.21
N LEU A 158 4.36 5.81 -10.01
CA LEU A 158 4.67 6.90 -9.10
C LEU A 158 6.10 6.79 -8.53
N HIS A 159 6.61 5.58 -8.34
CA HIS A 159 8.01 5.39 -7.95
C HIS A 159 8.96 5.80 -9.07
N ASP A 160 8.67 5.44 -10.31
CA ASP A 160 9.49 5.79 -11.46
C ASP A 160 9.43 7.28 -11.77
N ASN A 161 8.26 7.88 -11.72
CA ASN A 161 8.05 9.32 -11.93
C ASN A 161 7.21 9.95 -10.79
N PRO A 162 7.82 10.36 -9.67
CA PRO A 162 7.11 10.96 -8.55
C PRO A 162 6.35 12.26 -8.90
N LEU A 163 6.79 12.98 -9.92
CA LEU A 163 6.16 14.23 -10.33
C LEU A 163 4.87 14.03 -11.15
N SER A 164 4.55 12.79 -11.52
CA SER A 164 3.26 12.48 -12.15
C SER A 164 2.09 12.45 -11.17
N ALA A 165 2.34 12.55 -9.86
CA ALA A 165 1.28 12.67 -8.87
C ALA A 165 0.54 14.00 -8.99
N GLU A 166 -0.79 13.98 -8.93
CA GLU A 166 -1.64 15.17 -9.14
C GLU A 166 -1.61 16.15 -7.95
N HIS A 167 -1.37 15.63 -6.75
CA HIS A 167 -1.46 16.40 -5.50
C HIS A 167 -0.09 16.66 -4.88
N THR A 168 0.15 17.89 -4.45
CA THR A 168 1.41 18.29 -3.81
C THR A 168 1.74 17.49 -2.54
N GLN A 169 0.73 17.08 -1.76
CA GLN A 169 0.92 16.21 -0.60
C GLN A 169 1.48 14.83 -1.00
N ASP A 170 1.03 14.30 -2.14
CA ASP A 170 1.49 13.01 -2.64
C ASP A 170 2.91 13.13 -3.19
N ILE A 171 3.23 14.21 -3.93
CA ILE A 171 4.61 14.52 -4.40
C ILE A 171 5.56 14.66 -3.20
N PHE A 172 5.16 15.40 -2.16
CA PHE A 172 5.94 15.52 -0.93
C PHE A 172 6.17 14.15 -0.27
N SER A 173 5.13 13.33 -0.19
CA SER A 173 5.19 11.99 0.39
C SER A 173 6.13 11.08 -0.40
N LEU A 174 6.12 11.16 -1.74
CA LEU A 174 7.06 10.46 -2.63
C LEU A 174 8.49 10.96 -2.45
N GLY A 175 8.70 12.27 -2.26
CA GLY A 175 9.98 12.82 -1.85
C GLY A 175 10.52 12.17 -0.58
N ARG A 176 9.67 11.98 0.43
CA ARG A 176 10.04 11.26 1.65
C ARG A 176 10.36 9.78 1.41
N VAL A 177 9.71 9.15 0.44
CA VAL A 177 10.06 7.77 0.04
C VAL A 177 11.45 7.73 -0.59
N CYS A 178 11.73 8.63 -1.53
CA CYS A 178 13.05 8.78 -2.14
C CYS A 178 14.15 9.05 -1.09
N GLU A 179 13.89 9.97 -0.16
CA GLU A 179 14.83 10.32 0.91
C GLU A 179 15.19 9.11 1.79
N ARG A 180 14.20 8.30 2.19
CA ARG A 180 14.42 7.08 2.96
C ARG A 180 15.19 6.02 2.19
N GLY A 181 15.01 5.99 0.88
CA GLY A 181 15.78 5.13 -0.04
C GLY A 181 17.18 5.65 -0.38
N GLY A 182 17.64 6.76 0.23
CA GLY A 182 18.94 7.36 -0.04
C GLY A 182 19.03 8.13 -1.35
N GLN A 183 17.91 8.30 -2.07
CA GLN A 183 17.84 9.02 -3.36
C GLN A 183 17.63 10.53 -3.10
N LEU A 184 18.63 11.17 -2.48
CA LEU A 184 18.48 12.54 -1.96
C LEU A 184 18.18 13.55 -3.07
N GLU A 185 18.81 13.43 -4.25
CA GLU A 185 18.54 14.33 -5.37
C GLU A 185 17.08 14.23 -5.85
N ARG A 186 16.57 13.01 -6.01
CA ARG A 186 15.15 12.81 -6.36
C ARG A 186 14.20 13.35 -5.30
N ALA A 187 14.57 13.21 -4.03
CA ALA A 187 13.80 13.77 -2.92
C ALA A 187 13.73 15.31 -3.01
N ARG A 188 14.87 15.96 -3.29
CA ARG A 188 14.92 17.43 -3.47
C ARG A 188 14.07 17.91 -4.63
N VAL A 189 14.09 17.21 -5.75
CA VAL A 189 13.21 17.50 -6.89
C VAL A 189 11.73 17.46 -6.47
N CYS A 190 11.32 16.43 -5.74
CA CYS A 190 9.95 16.32 -5.21
C CYS A 190 9.61 17.47 -4.25
N TYR A 191 10.52 17.81 -3.31
CA TYR A 191 10.27 18.87 -2.35
C TYR A 191 10.17 20.25 -3.00
N ARG A 192 11.00 20.53 -4.03
CA ARG A 192 10.89 21.77 -4.81
C ARG A 192 9.57 21.84 -5.58
N ALA A 193 9.14 20.73 -6.19
CA ALA A 193 7.87 20.66 -6.92
C ALA A 193 6.64 20.81 -6.02
N ALA A 194 6.74 20.32 -4.78
CA ALA A 194 5.66 20.40 -3.79
C ALA A 194 5.69 21.69 -2.94
N ASP A 195 6.68 22.59 -3.10
CA ASP A 195 6.83 23.82 -2.31
C ASP A 195 5.79 24.87 -2.70
N ASN A 196 4.55 24.63 -2.32
CA ASN A 196 3.46 25.60 -2.48
C ASN A 196 2.45 25.53 -1.33
N GLY A 197 1.74 26.62 -1.10
CA GLY A 197 0.65 26.71 -0.14
C GLY A 197 1.00 26.13 1.22
N VAL A 198 0.13 25.26 1.73
CA VAL A 198 0.26 24.64 3.07
C VAL A 198 1.45 23.69 3.20
N MET A 199 1.98 23.20 2.09
CA MET A 199 3.13 22.28 2.07
C MET A 199 4.48 23.00 2.15
N SER A 200 4.51 24.31 1.89
CA SER A 200 5.74 25.08 1.70
C SER A 200 6.72 24.95 2.88
N ALA A 201 6.25 25.11 4.11
CA ALA A 201 7.12 25.00 5.29
C ALA A 201 7.75 23.60 5.43
N LEU A 202 6.94 22.54 5.26
CA LEU A 202 7.42 21.16 5.33
C LEU A 202 8.40 20.83 4.20
N CYS A 203 8.13 21.30 2.99
CA CYS A 203 9.01 21.07 1.84
C CYS A 203 10.36 21.73 2.03
N ARG A 204 10.40 23.00 2.48
CA ARG A 204 11.62 23.73 2.75
C ARG A 204 12.45 23.13 3.85
N GLU A 205 11.81 22.73 4.95
CA GLU A 205 12.48 22.03 6.06
C GLU A 205 13.17 20.75 5.56
N ARG A 206 12.44 19.89 4.84
CA ARG A 206 13.00 18.65 4.29
C ARG A 206 14.08 18.88 3.24
N LEU A 207 13.90 19.91 2.41
CA LEU A 207 14.91 20.30 1.42
C LEU A 207 16.22 20.72 2.12
N ALA A 208 16.15 21.56 3.13
CA ALA A 208 17.31 21.99 3.90
C ALA A 208 17.97 20.81 4.63
N ASP A 209 17.18 19.89 5.23
CA ASP A 209 17.70 18.68 5.87
C ASP A 209 18.45 17.77 4.89
N THR A 210 17.97 17.62 3.66
CA THR A 210 18.67 16.82 2.64
C THR A 210 19.98 17.46 2.19
N LEU A 211 20.02 18.80 2.08
CA LEU A 211 21.24 19.55 1.75
C LEU A 211 22.30 19.43 2.83
N ARG A 212 21.89 19.50 4.11
CA ARG A 212 22.82 19.29 5.25
C ARG A 212 23.47 17.91 5.22
N ARG A 213 22.73 16.86 4.87
CA ARG A 213 23.27 15.51 4.75
C ARG A 213 24.36 15.39 3.68
N GLU A 214 24.38 16.26 2.72
CA GLU A 214 25.40 16.33 1.66
C GLU A 214 26.41 17.44 1.89
N HIS A 215 26.47 17.98 3.11
CA HIS A 215 27.40 19.05 3.50
C HIS A 215 27.25 20.35 2.68
N SER A 216 26.05 20.56 2.09
CA SER A 216 25.71 21.83 1.40
C SER A 216 25.15 22.86 2.38
N ASP A 217 25.92 23.16 3.44
CA ASP A 217 25.47 23.95 4.58
C ASP A 217 25.10 25.39 4.21
N ALA A 218 25.76 25.99 3.22
CA ALA A 218 25.44 27.35 2.74
C ALA A 218 24.04 27.40 2.10
N GLU A 219 23.69 26.41 1.28
CA GLU A 219 22.37 26.33 0.66
C GLU A 219 21.28 26.04 1.69
N ALA A 220 21.55 25.17 2.64
CA ALA A 220 20.63 24.86 3.74
C ALA A 220 20.37 26.11 4.60
N ALA A 221 21.42 26.87 4.95
CA ALA A 221 21.31 28.13 5.68
C ALA A 221 20.42 29.14 4.97
N ALA A 222 20.62 29.33 3.64
CA ALA A 222 19.80 30.24 2.85
C ALA A 222 18.30 29.84 2.84
N ILE A 223 17.99 28.55 2.92
CA ILE A 223 16.61 28.10 3.03
C ILE A 223 16.03 28.43 4.41
N TYR A 224 16.78 28.17 5.49
CA TYR A 224 16.33 28.51 6.85
C TYR A 224 16.13 30.01 7.03
N GLU A 225 17.01 30.85 6.48
CA GLU A 225 16.85 32.29 6.49
C GLU A 225 15.56 32.75 5.79
N LYS A 226 15.25 32.17 4.62
CA LYS A 226 13.97 32.41 3.94
C LYS A 226 12.76 31.96 4.75
N MET A 227 12.84 30.82 5.44
CA MET A 227 11.78 30.34 6.31
C MET A 227 11.56 31.29 7.50
N ILE A 228 12.64 31.77 8.12
CA ILE A 228 12.60 32.74 9.22
C ILE A 228 11.96 34.07 8.77
N ALA A 229 12.41 34.61 7.64
CA ALA A 229 11.83 35.82 7.06
C ALA A 229 10.33 35.69 6.76
N ALA A 230 9.91 34.50 6.30
CA ALA A 230 8.52 34.18 6.01
C ALA A 230 7.71 33.72 7.27
N ARG A 231 8.31 33.69 8.46
CA ARG A 231 7.72 33.19 9.72
C ARG A 231 7.17 31.76 9.59
N GLN A 232 7.85 30.91 8.86
CA GLN A 232 7.49 29.50 8.61
C GLN A 232 8.28 28.55 9.50
N GLY A 233 7.68 27.41 9.87
CA GLY A 233 8.37 26.33 10.60
C GLY A 233 8.60 26.57 12.09
N GLY A 234 8.02 27.63 12.67
CA GLY A 234 8.13 27.91 14.11
C GLY A 234 9.57 28.12 14.57
N ALA A 235 10.00 27.45 15.64
CA ALA A 235 11.36 27.57 16.21
C ALA A 235 12.42 26.77 15.43
N GLN A 236 12.02 25.77 14.66
CA GLN A 236 12.97 24.83 14.02
C GLN A 236 13.97 25.49 13.07
N PRO A 237 13.62 26.42 12.17
CA PRO A 237 14.59 27.07 11.29
C PRO A 237 15.65 27.86 12.07
N TYR A 238 15.27 28.52 13.18
CA TYR A 238 16.21 29.25 14.03
C TYR A 238 17.24 28.31 14.68
N ILE A 239 16.76 27.21 15.24
CA ILE A 239 17.61 26.20 15.89
C ILE A 239 18.56 25.55 14.87
N ALA A 240 18.03 25.21 13.69
CA ALA A 240 18.81 24.57 12.64
C ALA A 240 19.89 25.53 12.08
N LEU A 241 19.55 26.79 11.88
CA LEU A 241 20.50 27.82 11.41
C LEU A 241 21.59 28.08 12.46
N ALA A 242 21.23 28.21 13.73
CA ALA A 242 22.20 28.39 14.81
C ALA A 242 23.24 27.26 14.84
N LYS A 243 22.79 26.00 14.77
CA LYS A 243 23.68 24.83 14.70
C LYS A 243 24.62 24.83 13.50
N LEU A 244 24.16 25.32 12.35
CA LEU A 244 25.00 25.43 11.16
C LEU A 244 26.08 26.51 11.30
N LEU A 245 25.79 27.58 12.06
CA LEU A 245 26.74 28.67 12.29
C LEU A 245 27.77 28.35 13.37
N GLU A 246 27.41 27.52 14.36
CA GLU A 246 28.33 27.05 15.42
C GLU A 246 29.41 26.08 14.89
N HIS A 247 29.17 25.39 13.79
CA HIS A 247 30.07 24.40 13.21
C HIS A 247 30.88 24.93 12.01
N ARG A 248 30.83 26.23 11.74
CA ARG A 248 31.68 26.93 10.78
C ARG A 248 32.92 27.50 11.47
#